data_fa7d3a6dfb713372ed618edc2acfcecd
#
_entry.id   fa7d3a6dfb713372ed618edc2acfcecd
#
_cell.length_a   1.000
_cell.length_b   1.000
_cell.length_c   1.000
_cell.angle_alpha   90.00
_cell.angle_beta   90.00
_cell.angle_gamma   90.00
#
_symmetry.space_group_name_H-M   'P 1'
#
loop_
_entity.id
_entity.type
_entity.pdbx_description
1 polymer ?
#
loop_
_entity_poly.entity_id
_entity_poly.type
_entity_poly.pdbx_seq_one_letter_code
_entity_poly.pdbx_strand_id
1 'polypeptide(L)'
;MTRLFRVAGAWVSFMAVTVATAAGNDAPLSARQIEGRQLFEATCIHCHERSGWGTRDLARRLGAERSRLLERTDLDADYIRAVVRNGINSMPWYTRTDLSDRQIEAIAAYLMRNNVQRD
;
A
#
# COMPACT_ATOMS: atom_id res chain seq x y z
N MET A 1 53.76 -6.56 55.82
CA MET A 1 52.73 -5.51 55.61
C MET A 1 52.31 -5.48 54.17
N THR A 2 51.28 -6.23 53.78
CA THR A 2 50.88 -6.36 52.40
C THR A 2 49.57 -5.62 52.22
N ARG A 3 49.55 -4.50 51.46
CA ARG A 3 48.36 -3.74 51.19
C ARG A 3 47.66 -4.30 49.93
N LEU A 4 46.45 -4.83 50.17
CA LEU A 4 45.56 -5.23 49.07
C LEU A 4 44.90 -4.00 48.45
N PHE A 5 45.14 -3.78 47.15
CA PHE A 5 44.41 -2.83 46.35
C PHE A 5 43.10 -3.49 45.87
N ARG A 6 41.98 -2.97 46.33
CA ARG A 6 40.64 -3.32 45.80
C ARG A 6 40.39 -2.46 44.56
N VAL A 7 40.35 -3.09 43.41
CA VAL A 7 39.91 -2.44 42.14
C VAL A 7 38.37 -2.56 42.10
N ALA A 8 37.68 -1.43 42.27
CA ALA A 8 36.25 -1.33 42.07
C ALA A 8 35.95 -1.26 40.56
N GLY A 9 35.44 -2.33 39.99
CA GLY A 9 34.99 -2.36 38.61
C GLY A 9 33.64 -1.63 38.47
N ALA A 10 33.67 -0.49 37.78
CA ALA A 10 32.44 0.21 37.38
C ALA A 10 31.83 -0.49 36.18
N TRP A 11 30.66 -1.08 36.38
CA TRP A 11 29.85 -1.64 35.29
C TRP A 11 29.11 -0.48 34.62
N VAL A 12 29.50 -0.13 33.41
CA VAL A 12 28.79 0.82 32.56
C VAL A 12 27.71 0.02 31.82
N SER A 13 26.46 0.12 32.28
CA SER A 13 25.32 -0.42 31.59
C SER A 13 25.02 0.39 30.33
N PHE A 14 25.33 -0.15 29.17
CA PHE A 14 24.96 0.41 27.89
C PHE A 14 23.45 0.15 27.66
N MET A 15 22.61 1.14 27.89
CA MET A 15 21.21 1.10 27.47
C MET A 15 21.16 1.25 25.95
N ALA A 16 20.84 0.16 25.26
CA ALA A 16 20.54 0.20 23.83
C ALA A 16 19.17 0.87 23.64
N VAL A 17 19.18 2.11 23.18
CA VAL A 17 17.96 2.79 22.73
C VAL A 17 17.58 2.21 21.37
N THR A 18 16.58 1.34 21.35
CA THR A 18 15.94 0.88 20.11
C THR A 18 15.07 2.02 19.57
N VAL A 19 15.56 2.73 18.58
CA VAL A 19 14.77 3.68 17.81
C VAL A 19 13.83 2.86 16.92
N ALA A 20 12.56 2.78 17.30
CA ALA A 20 11.51 2.30 16.41
C ALA A 20 11.33 3.34 15.28
N THR A 21 11.90 3.07 14.12
CA THR A 21 11.58 3.83 12.91
C THR A 21 10.14 3.54 12.54
N ALA A 22 9.27 4.52 12.72
CA ALA A 22 7.94 4.49 12.12
C ALA A 22 8.15 4.37 10.60
N ALA A 23 7.76 3.23 10.01
CA ALA A 23 7.76 3.04 8.57
C ALA A 23 6.68 3.97 7.99
N GLY A 24 7.07 5.18 7.61
CA GLY A 24 6.26 6.06 6.80
C GLY A 24 6.02 5.43 5.42
N ASN A 25 5.08 5.95 4.66
CA ASN A 25 4.70 5.49 3.31
C ASN A 25 5.83 5.54 2.27
N ASP A 26 7.05 5.84 2.69
CA ASP A 26 8.27 5.92 1.87
C ASP A 26 9.02 4.59 1.74
N ALA A 27 8.47 3.49 2.28
CA ALA A 27 9.07 2.18 2.10
C ALA A 27 9.10 1.79 0.61
N PRO A 28 10.20 1.20 0.11
CA PRO A 28 10.29 0.78 -1.29
C PRO A 28 9.20 -0.24 -1.61
N LEU A 29 8.62 -0.12 -2.81
CA LEU A 29 7.58 -1.04 -3.26
C LEU A 29 8.12 -2.47 -3.33
N SER A 30 7.34 -3.43 -2.87
CA SER A 30 7.62 -4.86 -3.06
C SER A 30 7.54 -5.24 -4.54
N ALA A 31 8.14 -6.37 -4.92
CA ALA A 31 8.09 -6.87 -6.30
C ALA A 31 6.64 -7.00 -6.81
N ARG A 32 5.70 -7.47 -5.97
CA ARG A 32 4.27 -7.54 -6.31
C ARG A 32 3.65 -6.17 -6.54
N GLN A 33 3.99 -5.18 -5.74
CA GLN A 33 3.49 -3.81 -5.91
C GLN A 33 4.08 -3.14 -7.16
N ILE A 34 5.31 -3.45 -7.53
CA ILE A 34 5.93 -2.98 -8.78
C ILE A 34 5.19 -3.56 -9.99
N GLU A 35 4.92 -4.88 -10.00
CA GLU A 35 4.10 -5.54 -11.04
C GLU A 35 2.70 -4.89 -11.09
N GLY A 36 2.07 -4.69 -9.94
CA GLY A 36 0.76 -4.07 -9.84
C GLY A 36 0.72 -2.64 -10.35
N ARG A 37 1.75 -1.85 -10.10
CA ARG A 37 1.90 -0.50 -10.66
C ARG A 37 1.95 -0.52 -12.17
N GLN A 38 2.78 -1.37 -12.76
CA GLN A 38 2.91 -1.49 -14.22
C GLN A 38 1.59 -1.88 -14.87
N LEU A 39 0.87 -2.85 -14.30
CA LEU A 39 -0.45 -3.27 -14.77
C LEU A 39 -1.49 -2.15 -14.63
N PHE A 40 -1.51 -1.44 -13.51
CA PHE A 40 -2.41 -0.31 -13.27
C PHE A 40 -2.16 0.82 -14.28
N GLU A 41 -0.90 1.17 -14.52
CA GLU A 41 -0.51 2.20 -15.49
C GLU A 41 -0.87 1.79 -16.93
N ALA A 42 -0.77 0.51 -17.27
CA ALA A 42 -1.12 0.02 -18.61
C ALA A 42 -2.63 -0.08 -18.86
N THR A 43 -3.44 -0.36 -17.82
CA THR A 43 -4.83 -0.78 -18.01
C THR A 43 -5.83 0.19 -17.38
N CYS A 44 -5.54 0.74 -16.20
CA CYS A 44 -6.51 1.44 -15.36
C CYS A 44 -6.34 2.95 -15.36
N ILE A 45 -5.10 3.45 -15.53
CA ILE A 45 -4.75 4.86 -15.35
C ILE A 45 -5.54 5.79 -16.26
N HIS A 46 -5.86 5.39 -17.49
CA HIS A 46 -6.59 6.21 -18.44
C HIS A 46 -7.93 6.74 -17.91
N CYS A 47 -8.61 5.92 -17.08
CA CYS A 47 -9.84 6.34 -16.43
C CYS A 47 -9.63 6.80 -14.98
N HIS A 48 -8.59 6.29 -14.31
CA HIS A 48 -8.32 6.55 -12.89
C HIS A 48 -7.17 7.51 -12.62
N GLU A 49 -6.67 8.21 -13.62
CA GLU A 49 -5.78 9.36 -13.43
C GLU A 49 -6.53 10.51 -12.71
N ARG A 50 -5.79 11.54 -12.27
CA ARG A 50 -6.33 12.67 -11.47
C ARG A 50 -7.58 13.33 -12.08
N SER A 51 -7.62 13.52 -13.39
CA SER A 51 -8.72 14.13 -14.13
C SER A 51 -9.54 13.14 -14.96
N GLY A 52 -9.25 11.85 -14.83
CA GLY A 52 -9.88 10.78 -15.59
C GLY A 52 -11.37 10.64 -15.32
N TRP A 53 -12.05 10.02 -16.26
CA TRP A 53 -13.51 9.87 -16.19
C TRP A 53 -13.93 9.03 -14.98
N GLY A 54 -13.23 7.93 -14.70
CA GLY A 54 -13.49 7.06 -13.54
C GLY A 54 -13.28 7.80 -12.21
N THR A 55 -12.27 8.66 -12.13
CA THR A 55 -12.03 9.49 -10.94
C THR A 55 -13.19 10.48 -10.73
N ARG A 56 -13.70 11.10 -11.80
CA ARG A 56 -14.88 11.98 -11.69
C ARG A 56 -16.15 11.23 -11.30
N ASP A 57 -16.33 10.01 -11.81
CA ASP A 57 -17.47 9.17 -11.42
C ASP A 57 -17.40 8.76 -9.94
N LEU A 58 -16.24 8.35 -9.48
CA LEU A 58 -16.00 8.08 -8.07
C LEU A 58 -16.25 9.30 -7.19
N ALA A 59 -15.84 10.51 -7.62
CA ALA A 59 -16.08 11.73 -6.88
C ALA A 59 -17.57 12.03 -6.68
N ARG A 60 -18.40 11.79 -7.71
CA ARG A 60 -19.86 11.95 -7.60
C ARG A 60 -20.50 10.96 -6.64
N ARG A 61 -19.94 9.75 -6.53
CA ARG A 61 -20.51 8.65 -5.73
C ARG A 61 -20.00 8.59 -4.31
N LEU A 62 -18.73 8.92 -4.09
CA LEU A 62 -18.02 8.69 -2.83
C LEU A 62 -17.45 9.96 -2.20
N GLY A 63 -17.53 11.10 -2.91
CA GLY A 63 -16.85 12.34 -2.49
C GLY A 63 -15.46 12.46 -3.11
N ALA A 64 -14.96 13.70 -3.15
CA ALA A 64 -13.69 14.05 -3.80
C ALA A 64 -12.48 13.35 -3.13
N GLU A 65 -12.50 13.24 -1.82
CA GLU A 65 -11.44 12.63 -1.00
C GLU A 65 -11.29 11.12 -1.25
N ARG A 66 -12.33 10.43 -1.70
CA ARG A 66 -12.33 8.99 -1.97
C ARG A 66 -12.28 8.65 -3.46
N SER A 67 -12.16 9.67 -4.31
CA SER A 67 -12.17 9.49 -5.76
C SER A 67 -10.84 9.06 -6.36
N ARG A 68 -9.73 9.37 -5.71
CA ARG A 68 -8.39 9.11 -6.20
C ARG A 68 -7.87 7.78 -5.67
N LEU A 69 -7.92 6.73 -6.47
CA LEU A 69 -7.54 5.38 -6.05
C LEU A 69 -6.13 5.31 -5.46
N LEU A 70 -5.17 6.05 -6.02
CA LEU A 70 -3.76 6.03 -5.58
C LEU A 70 -3.52 6.73 -4.22
N GLU A 71 -4.48 7.52 -3.76
CA GLU A 71 -4.40 8.27 -2.50
C GLU A 71 -5.26 7.62 -1.40
N ARG A 72 -6.05 6.58 -1.72
CA ARG A 72 -6.93 5.92 -0.76
C ARG A 72 -6.14 5.07 0.25
N THR A 73 -6.70 4.98 1.45
CA THR A 73 -6.15 4.22 2.59
C THR A 73 -7.14 3.17 3.12
N ASP A 74 -8.27 2.98 2.44
CA ASP A 74 -9.40 2.16 2.87
C ASP A 74 -9.81 1.10 1.83
N LEU A 75 -8.93 0.79 0.88
CA LEU A 75 -9.21 -0.18 -0.18
C LEU A 75 -9.15 -1.63 0.34
N ASP A 76 -9.95 -2.49 -0.25
CA ASP A 76 -10.04 -3.91 0.05
C ASP A 76 -9.76 -4.74 -1.21
N ALA A 77 -8.98 -5.82 -1.07
CA ALA A 77 -8.55 -6.65 -2.20
C ALA A 77 -9.71 -7.42 -2.84
N ASP A 78 -10.64 -7.94 -2.04
CA ASP A 78 -11.78 -8.69 -2.55
C ASP A 78 -12.77 -7.77 -3.25
N TYR A 79 -12.97 -6.56 -2.72
CA TYR A 79 -13.75 -5.53 -3.38
C TYR A 79 -13.14 -5.12 -4.72
N ILE A 80 -11.82 -4.88 -4.78
CA ILE A 80 -11.12 -4.57 -6.04
C ILE A 80 -11.33 -5.70 -7.05
N ARG A 81 -11.14 -6.95 -6.64
CA ARG A 81 -11.35 -8.12 -7.49
C ARG A 81 -12.78 -8.19 -8.00
N ALA A 82 -13.75 -8.01 -7.12
CA ALA A 82 -15.17 -8.04 -7.48
C ALA A 82 -15.52 -6.95 -8.51
N VAL A 83 -15.08 -5.72 -8.31
CA VAL A 83 -15.32 -4.60 -9.23
C VAL A 83 -14.65 -4.82 -10.58
N VAL A 84 -13.40 -5.30 -10.61
CA VAL A 84 -12.69 -5.58 -11.86
C VAL A 84 -13.36 -6.71 -12.64
N ARG A 85 -13.86 -7.75 -11.96
CA ARG A 85 -14.53 -8.90 -12.61
C ARG A 85 -15.93 -8.60 -13.11
N ASN A 86 -16.68 -7.79 -12.39
CA ASN A 86 -18.09 -7.56 -12.70
C ASN A 86 -18.34 -6.21 -13.38
N GLY A 87 -17.38 -5.30 -13.32
CA GLY A 87 -17.58 -3.90 -13.67
C GLY A 87 -18.47 -3.19 -12.66
N ILE A 88 -18.59 -1.89 -12.79
CA ILE A 88 -19.54 -1.08 -12.02
C ILE A 88 -19.83 0.21 -12.77
N ASN A 89 -21.11 0.48 -13.03
CA ASN A 89 -21.56 1.62 -13.84
C ASN A 89 -20.86 1.61 -15.21
N SER A 90 -20.04 2.63 -15.47
CA SER A 90 -19.30 2.76 -16.74
C SER A 90 -17.91 2.11 -16.71
N MET A 91 -17.50 1.54 -15.59
CA MET A 91 -16.26 0.77 -15.53
C MET A 91 -16.50 -0.59 -16.19
N PRO A 92 -15.76 -0.97 -17.22
CA PRO A 92 -15.91 -2.27 -17.88
C PRO A 92 -15.46 -3.40 -16.93
N TRP A 93 -15.96 -4.61 -17.21
CA TRP A 93 -15.45 -5.82 -16.57
C TRP A 93 -14.23 -6.35 -17.35
N TYR A 94 -13.37 -7.07 -16.66
CA TYR A 94 -12.22 -7.75 -17.24
C TYR A 94 -12.33 -9.25 -17.03
N THR A 95 -12.18 -10.00 -18.11
CA THR A 95 -12.17 -11.47 -18.06
C THR A 95 -10.83 -11.99 -17.53
N ARG A 96 -10.74 -13.30 -17.26
CA ARG A 96 -9.47 -13.93 -16.87
C ARG A 96 -8.42 -13.92 -17.98
N THR A 97 -8.87 -13.77 -19.23
CA THR A 97 -7.97 -13.61 -20.40
C THR A 97 -7.37 -12.21 -20.48
N ASP A 98 -8.14 -11.19 -20.07
CA ASP A 98 -7.66 -9.80 -20.08
C ASP A 98 -6.71 -9.55 -18.91
N LEU A 99 -7.10 -9.97 -17.71
CA LEU A 99 -6.33 -9.88 -16.46
C LEU A 99 -6.52 -11.17 -15.65
N SER A 100 -5.48 -11.92 -15.42
CA SER A 100 -5.51 -13.08 -14.53
C SER A 100 -5.82 -12.66 -13.08
N ASP A 101 -6.26 -13.60 -12.25
CA ASP A 101 -6.52 -13.33 -10.83
C ASP A 101 -5.25 -12.85 -10.10
N ARG A 102 -4.09 -13.44 -10.42
CA ARG A 102 -2.80 -13.01 -9.89
C ARG A 102 -2.46 -11.56 -10.26
N GLN A 103 -2.76 -11.14 -11.48
CA GLN A 103 -2.52 -9.76 -11.93
C GLN A 103 -3.45 -8.76 -11.20
N ILE A 104 -4.71 -9.13 -10.97
CA ILE A 104 -5.62 -8.32 -10.15
C ILE A 104 -5.12 -8.21 -8.71
N GLU A 105 -4.60 -9.30 -8.13
CA GLU A 105 -3.99 -9.27 -6.80
C GLU A 105 -2.75 -8.37 -6.73
N ALA A 106 -1.94 -8.32 -7.80
CA ALA A 106 -0.82 -7.40 -7.87
C ALA A 106 -1.28 -5.93 -7.93
N ILE A 107 -2.30 -5.63 -8.75
CA ILE A 107 -2.92 -4.31 -8.81
C ILE A 107 -3.50 -3.92 -7.44
N ALA A 108 -4.20 -4.83 -6.77
CA ALA A 108 -4.74 -4.60 -5.43
C ALA A 108 -3.63 -4.30 -4.42
N ALA A 109 -2.54 -5.08 -4.41
CA ALA A 109 -1.40 -4.84 -3.54
C ALA A 109 -0.76 -3.44 -3.77
N TYR A 110 -0.70 -2.98 -5.02
CA TYR A 110 -0.22 -1.63 -5.33
C TYR A 110 -1.18 -0.55 -4.84
N LEU A 111 -2.48 -0.69 -5.10
CA LEU A 111 -3.49 0.29 -4.68
C LEU A 111 -3.61 0.38 -3.16
N MET A 112 -3.45 -0.74 -2.46
CA MET A 112 -3.57 -0.83 -0.99
C MET A 112 -2.28 -0.44 -0.24
N ARG A 113 -1.21 -0.03 -0.93
CA ARG A 113 0.08 0.30 -0.30
C ARG A 113 -0.01 1.41 0.76
N ASN A 114 -1.02 2.29 0.64
CA ASN A 114 -1.26 3.38 1.59
C ASN A 114 -2.29 3.01 2.67
N ASN A 115 -2.82 1.79 2.67
CA ASN A 115 -3.80 1.41 3.68
C ASN A 115 -3.18 1.52 5.07
N VAL A 116 -3.91 2.15 5.98
CA VAL A 116 -3.53 2.18 7.39
C VAL A 116 -3.67 0.74 7.91
N GLN A 117 -2.61 0.21 8.50
CA GLN A 117 -2.66 -1.06 9.20
C GLN A 117 -3.71 -0.90 10.33
N ARG A 118 -4.81 -1.63 10.22
CA ARG A 118 -5.78 -1.72 11.31
C ARG A 118 -5.36 -2.88 12.18
N ASP A 119 -4.74 -2.54 13.30
CA ASP A 119 -4.46 -3.48 14.38
C ASP A 119 -5.76 -3.96 15.03
#